data_a10007911e6f47982c2f28cce7525f44
#
_entry.id   a10007911e6f47982c2f28cce7525f44
#
_cell.length_a   1.000
_cell.length_b   1.000
_cell.length_c   1.000
_cell.angle_alpha   90.00
_cell.angle_beta   90.00
_cell.angle_gamma   90.00
#
_symmetry.space_group_name_H-M   'P 1'
#
loop_
_entity.id
_entity.type
_entity.pdbx_description
1 polymer ?
#
loop_
_entity_poly.entity_id
_entity_poly.type
_entity_poly.pdbx_seq_one_letter_code
_entity_poly.pdbx_strand_id
1 'polypeptide(L)'
;MGRLAGKYALITGGTSGIGLATAQTFIAEGAQVAVTGRNPVALEQAQALLGNNGWVIAADSGDAAGQRQLAATLADRWPQLDVVFVNAGDVTHAPFGDWREAEWDRLMNINLKGPFFLLQALLPLLANPASVILCGSVSAHIGLPTSSAYAASKAGLLSLARTLSAELLPYGIRVNGLSPGPVRTPALDKLGLSAQALSDLQEEIKNLVPLGRMGTPQELANAALYLASDESSYVLGSELRVDGGTGNL
;
A
#
# COMPACT_ATOMS: atom_id res chain seq x y z
N MET A 1 0.33 -5.99 25.80
CA MET A 1 1.36 -5.36 24.98
C MET A 1 0.80 -5.26 23.56
N GLY A 2 0.98 -4.14 22.84
CA GLY A 2 0.49 -4.03 21.48
C GLY A 2 1.19 -5.02 20.54
N ARG A 3 0.52 -5.44 19.47
CA ARG A 3 1.02 -6.46 18.51
C ARG A 3 2.29 -6.03 17.76
N LEU A 4 2.58 -4.71 17.71
CA LEU A 4 3.77 -4.13 17.09
C LEU A 4 4.63 -3.35 18.09
N ALA A 5 4.55 -3.68 19.39
CA ALA A 5 5.29 -2.98 20.44
C ALA A 5 6.80 -3.01 20.16
N GLY A 6 7.42 -1.83 20.09
CA GLY A 6 8.87 -1.65 19.84
C GLY A 6 9.30 -1.89 18.37
N LYS A 7 8.38 -2.12 17.45
CA LYS A 7 8.64 -2.31 16.01
C LYS A 7 8.77 -0.97 15.29
N TYR A 8 9.59 -0.95 14.23
CA TYR A 8 9.73 0.16 13.28
C TYR A 8 9.06 -0.19 11.96
N ALA A 9 8.13 0.65 11.50
CA ALA A 9 7.35 0.39 10.29
C ALA A 9 7.45 1.53 9.28
N LEU A 10 7.66 1.21 8.01
CA LEU A 10 7.53 2.14 6.88
C LEU A 10 6.22 1.87 6.14
N ILE A 11 5.46 2.93 5.85
CA ILE A 11 4.25 2.88 5.03
C ILE A 11 4.36 3.90 3.91
N THR A 12 4.46 3.46 2.66
CA THR A 12 4.44 4.37 1.53
C THR A 12 3.02 4.84 1.22
N GLY A 13 2.86 6.13 0.84
CA GLY A 13 1.52 6.70 0.62
C GLY A 13 0.67 6.77 1.89
N GLY A 14 1.31 7.00 3.04
CA GLY A 14 0.67 6.99 4.37
C GLY A 14 0.03 8.30 4.79
N THR A 15 -0.16 9.27 3.89
CA THR A 15 -0.75 10.59 4.22
C THR A 15 -2.26 10.64 4.09
N SER A 16 -2.91 9.59 3.59
CA SER A 16 -4.37 9.50 3.43
C SER A 16 -4.85 8.05 3.27
N GLY A 17 -6.17 7.86 3.30
CA GLY A 17 -6.81 6.59 2.96
C GLY A 17 -6.30 5.40 3.75
N ILE A 18 -6.06 4.28 3.04
CA ILE A 18 -5.61 3.00 3.63
C ILE A 18 -4.28 3.18 4.38
N GLY A 19 -3.32 3.88 3.76
CA GLY A 19 -1.99 4.06 4.36
C GLY A 19 -2.03 4.83 5.67
N LEU A 20 -2.83 5.90 5.76
CA LEU A 20 -2.97 6.69 7.00
C LEU A 20 -3.69 5.88 8.09
N ALA A 21 -4.78 5.19 7.75
CA ALA A 21 -5.48 4.32 8.70
C ALA A 21 -4.55 3.20 9.23
N THR A 22 -3.73 2.63 8.36
CA THR A 22 -2.73 1.63 8.74
C THR A 22 -1.67 2.22 9.67
N ALA A 23 -1.17 3.43 9.38
CA ALA A 23 -0.19 4.11 10.23
C ALA A 23 -0.74 4.36 11.65
N GLN A 24 -1.97 4.86 11.75
CA GLN A 24 -2.65 5.08 13.03
C GLN A 24 -2.85 3.75 13.78
N THR A 25 -3.25 2.70 13.09
CA THR A 25 -3.44 1.37 13.67
C THR A 25 -2.12 0.79 14.18
N PHE A 26 -1.03 0.91 13.42
CA PHE A 26 0.29 0.42 13.83
C PHE A 26 0.83 1.19 15.05
N ILE A 27 0.64 2.52 15.10
CA ILE A 27 0.99 3.34 16.25
C ILE A 27 0.20 2.93 17.49
N ALA A 28 -1.10 2.69 17.36
CA ALA A 28 -1.96 2.24 18.46
C ALA A 28 -1.53 0.86 19.00
N GLU A 29 -0.89 0.05 18.17
CA GLU A 29 -0.31 -1.25 18.53
C GLU A 29 1.16 -1.17 18.96
N GLY A 30 1.68 0.03 19.18
CA GLY A 30 2.97 0.29 19.79
C GLY A 30 4.17 0.41 18.85
N ALA A 31 3.95 0.54 17.54
CA ALA A 31 5.01 0.79 16.57
C ALA A 31 5.44 2.26 16.52
N GLN A 32 6.68 2.50 16.10
CA GLN A 32 7.11 3.76 15.52
C GLN A 32 6.95 3.67 14.00
N VAL A 33 6.27 4.65 13.39
CA VAL A 33 5.86 4.57 11.99
C VAL A 33 6.40 5.74 11.18
N ALA A 34 7.12 5.44 10.09
CA ALA A 34 7.42 6.41 9.05
C ALA A 34 6.38 6.28 7.93
N VAL A 35 5.87 7.41 7.44
CA VAL A 35 4.98 7.46 6.29
C VAL A 35 5.57 8.35 5.21
N THR A 36 5.33 8.00 3.93
CA THR A 36 5.74 8.85 2.81
C THR A 36 4.55 9.43 2.07
N GLY A 37 4.79 10.57 1.43
CA GLY A 37 3.85 11.25 0.55
C GLY A 37 4.53 12.35 -0.26
N ARG A 38 3.79 13.00 -1.18
CA ARG A 38 4.32 14.06 -2.06
C ARG A 38 3.74 15.43 -1.78
N ASN A 39 2.50 15.50 -1.32
CA ASN A 39 1.81 16.76 -1.12
C ASN A 39 2.18 17.37 0.23
N PRO A 40 2.77 18.59 0.30
CA PRO A 40 3.23 19.21 1.55
C PRO A 40 2.10 19.38 2.58
N VAL A 41 0.92 19.79 2.15
CA VAL A 41 -0.24 19.99 3.04
C VAL A 41 -0.70 18.66 3.64
N ALA A 42 -0.76 17.60 2.81
CA ALA A 42 -1.13 16.27 3.31
C ALA A 42 -0.06 15.68 4.25
N LEU A 43 1.21 16.00 4.02
CA LEU A 43 2.31 15.62 4.92
C LEU A 43 2.16 16.29 6.30
N GLU A 44 1.90 17.60 6.33
CA GLU A 44 1.69 18.34 7.57
C GLU A 44 0.46 17.82 8.35
N GLN A 45 -0.66 17.61 7.66
CA GLN A 45 -1.87 17.03 8.26
C GLN A 45 -1.62 15.63 8.83
N ALA A 46 -0.90 14.78 8.08
CA ALA A 46 -0.56 13.45 8.54
C ALA A 46 0.34 13.49 9.79
N GLN A 47 1.35 14.39 9.84
CA GLN A 47 2.20 14.55 11.02
C GLN A 47 1.38 14.94 12.25
N ALA A 48 0.42 15.85 12.12
CA ALA A 48 -0.47 16.23 13.21
C ALA A 48 -1.31 15.06 13.73
N LEU A 49 -1.79 14.20 12.82
CA LEU A 49 -2.61 13.03 13.16
C LEU A 49 -1.82 11.87 13.77
N LEU A 50 -0.56 11.69 13.36
CA LEU A 50 0.29 10.59 13.81
C LEU A 50 1.05 10.90 15.10
N GLY A 51 1.19 12.18 15.46
CA GLY A 51 1.84 12.61 16.68
C GLY A 51 3.32 12.22 16.77
N ASN A 52 3.81 11.99 17.99
CA ASN A 52 5.23 11.76 18.26
C ASN A 52 5.75 10.37 17.80
N ASN A 53 4.87 9.39 17.63
CA ASN A 53 5.23 8.06 17.14
C ASN A 53 5.16 7.96 15.60
N GLY A 54 4.75 9.04 14.93
CA GLY A 54 4.73 9.17 13.49
C GLY A 54 5.87 10.05 12.98
N TRP A 55 6.46 9.64 11.87
CA TRP A 55 7.47 10.40 11.14
C TRP A 55 7.05 10.52 9.69
N VAL A 56 6.89 11.75 9.20
CA VAL A 56 6.43 12.02 7.85
C VAL A 56 7.59 12.46 6.97
N ILE A 57 7.76 11.78 5.82
CA ILE A 57 8.88 11.99 4.90
C ILE A 57 8.33 12.32 3.51
N ALA A 58 8.80 13.41 2.91
CA ALA A 58 8.50 13.74 1.52
C ALA A 58 9.28 12.78 0.59
N ALA A 59 8.56 11.95 -0.17
CA ALA A 59 9.16 11.02 -1.13
C ALA A 59 8.17 10.68 -2.26
N ASP A 60 8.70 10.53 -3.47
CA ASP A 60 7.95 10.07 -4.64
C ASP A 60 8.23 8.57 -4.86
N SER A 61 7.17 7.76 -4.81
CA SER A 61 7.28 6.31 -5.01
C SER A 61 7.69 5.93 -6.44
N GLY A 62 7.54 6.82 -7.41
CA GLY A 62 7.97 6.60 -8.80
C GLY A 62 9.45 6.94 -9.08
N ASP A 63 10.13 7.58 -8.14
CA ASP A 63 11.54 7.97 -8.27
C ASP A 63 12.48 6.91 -7.67
N ALA A 64 13.09 6.10 -8.53
CA ALA A 64 14.02 5.05 -8.09
C ALA A 64 15.31 5.60 -7.42
N ALA A 65 15.75 6.82 -7.75
CA ALA A 65 16.87 7.46 -7.06
C ALA A 65 16.43 7.92 -5.66
N GLY A 66 15.23 8.50 -5.56
CA GLY A 66 14.62 8.90 -4.30
C GLY A 66 14.39 7.73 -3.34
N GLN A 67 14.17 6.49 -3.83
CA GLN A 67 14.06 5.31 -2.97
C GLN A 67 15.35 5.02 -2.20
N ARG A 68 16.51 5.18 -2.83
CA ARG A 68 17.81 5.01 -2.15
C ARG A 68 18.02 6.09 -1.09
N GLN A 69 17.64 7.34 -1.40
CA GLN A 69 17.72 8.42 -0.42
C GLN A 69 16.77 8.19 0.76
N LEU A 70 15.57 7.69 0.52
CA LEU A 70 14.61 7.32 1.58
C LEU A 70 15.21 6.23 2.49
N ALA A 71 15.80 5.18 1.91
CA ALA A 71 16.44 4.12 2.68
C ALA A 71 17.58 4.65 3.56
N ALA A 72 18.44 5.53 3.03
CA ALA A 72 19.50 6.19 3.80
C ALA A 72 18.93 7.04 4.96
N THR A 73 17.92 7.85 4.66
CA THR A 73 17.23 8.68 5.68
C THR A 73 16.64 7.85 6.82
N LEU A 74 16.09 6.67 6.52
CA LEU A 74 15.57 5.77 7.54
C LEU A 74 16.70 5.14 8.35
N ALA A 75 17.79 4.71 7.71
CA ALA A 75 18.95 4.10 8.36
C ALA A 75 19.69 5.09 9.31
N ASP A 76 19.67 6.38 9.01
CA ASP A 76 20.25 7.42 9.89
C ASP A 76 19.48 7.55 11.22
N ARG A 77 18.21 7.15 11.25
CA ARG A 77 17.34 7.34 12.43
C ARG A 77 16.99 6.04 13.15
N TRP A 78 16.84 4.95 12.43
CA TRP A 78 16.40 3.67 12.96
C TRP A 78 17.43 2.57 12.74
N PRO A 79 17.65 1.71 13.73
CA PRO A 79 18.63 0.62 13.62
C PRO A 79 18.18 -0.46 12.64
N GLN A 80 16.88 -0.58 12.43
CA GLN A 80 16.26 -1.60 11.57
C GLN A 80 14.83 -1.21 11.16
N LEU A 81 14.28 -1.94 10.19
CA LEU A 81 12.86 -1.94 9.84
C LEU A 81 12.27 -3.32 10.04
N ASP A 82 11.23 -3.42 10.87
CA ASP A 82 10.51 -4.67 11.12
C ASP A 82 9.35 -4.88 10.13
N VAL A 83 8.76 -3.79 9.65
CA VAL A 83 7.59 -3.83 8.74
C VAL A 83 7.74 -2.82 7.61
N VAL A 84 7.46 -3.25 6.38
CA VAL A 84 7.31 -2.36 5.23
C VAL A 84 5.96 -2.60 4.57
N PHE A 85 5.09 -1.59 4.55
CA PHE A 85 3.86 -1.61 3.79
C PHE A 85 3.99 -0.73 2.55
N VAL A 86 4.18 -1.37 1.40
CA VAL A 86 4.24 -0.73 0.08
C VAL A 86 2.82 -0.48 -0.39
N ASN A 87 2.27 0.67 0.02
CA ASN A 87 0.86 1.04 -0.21
C ASN A 87 0.70 2.15 -1.25
N ALA A 88 1.69 3.01 -1.45
CA ALA A 88 1.60 4.06 -2.47
C ALA A 88 1.26 3.48 -3.85
N GLY A 89 0.30 4.12 -4.54
CA GLY A 89 -0.11 3.68 -5.87
C GLY A 89 -0.75 4.81 -6.68
N ASP A 90 -0.60 4.70 -7.99
CA ASP A 90 -1.33 5.45 -8.99
C ASP A 90 -2.54 4.62 -9.42
N VAL A 91 -3.73 5.20 -9.30
CA VAL A 91 -5.01 4.57 -9.62
C VAL A 91 -5.62 5.10 -10.92
N THR A 92 -4.79 5.57 -11.85
CA THR A 92 -5.26 6.07 -13.14
C THR A 92 -5.91 4.94 -13.95
N HIS A 93 -7.09 5.22 -14.45
CA HIS A 93 -7.87 4.38 -15.35
C HIS A 93 -8.13 5.14 -16.65
N ALA A 94 -8.06 4.45 -17.78
CA ALA A 94 -8.37 5.02 -19.10
C ALA A 94 -8.80 3.92 -20.07
N PRO A 95 -9.65 4.22 -21.07
CA PRO A 95 -9.91 3.32 -22.19
C PRO A 95 -8.61 2.87 -22.85
N PHE A 96 -8.55 1.63 -23.34
CA PHE A 96 -7.32 1.05 -23.89
C PHE A 96 -6.67 1.91 -24.99
N GLY A 97 -7.48 2.52 -25.87
CA GLY A 97 -6.98 3.35 -26.97
C GLY A 97 -6.50 4.76 -26.56
N ASP A 98 -6.76 5.19 -25.34
CA ASP A 98 -6.46 6.56 -24.87
C ASP A 98 -5.18 6.64 -24.03
N TRP A 99 -4.55 5.49 -23.76
CA TRP A 99 -3.31 5.46 -22.99
C TRP A 99 -2.16 6.11 -23.74
N ARG A 100 -1.52 7.09 -23.10
CA ARG A 100 -0.26 7.69 -23.57
C ARG A 100 0.93 7.03 -22.86
N GLU A 101 2.03 6.85 -23.57
CA GLU A 101 3.25 6.21 -23.07
C GLU A 101 3.73 6.84 -21.75
N ALA A 102 3.74 8.17 -21.65
CA ALA A 102 4.15 8.87 -20.43
C ALA A 102 3.25 8.57 -19.21
N GLU A 103 1.95 8.34 -19.43
CA GLU A 103 1.01 7.96 -18.36
C GLU A 103 1.20 6.52 -17.94
N TRP A 104 1.43 5.63 -18.90
CA TRP A 104 1.82 4.25 -18.66
C TRP A 104 3.09 4.18 -17.84
N ASP A 105 4.16 4.87 -18.27
CA ASP A 105 5.45 4.87 -17.58
C ASP A 105 5.35 5.40 -16.16
N ARG A 106 4.59 6.49 -15.95
CA ARG A 106 4.34 7.04 -14.62
C ARG A 106 3.64 6.01 -13.72
N LEU A 107 2.59 5.36 -14.21
CA LEU A 107 1.83 4.36 -13.47
C LEU A 107 2.71 3.15 -13.13
N MET A 108 3.44 2.62 -14.10
CA MET A 108 4.34 1.47 -13.89
C MET A 108 5.51 1.82 -12.97
N ASN A 109 6.04 3.03 -13.07
CA ASN A 109 7.09 3.50 -12.16
C ASN A 109 6.60 3.57 -10.71
N ILE A 110 5.39 4.08 -10.47
CA ILE A 110 4.84 4.20 -9.11
C ILE A 110 4.41 2.83 -8.56
N ASN A 111 3.72 2.02 -9.36
CA ASN A 111 3.06 0.81 -8.87
C ASN A 111 3.95 -0.44 -8.87
N LEU A 112 5.01 -0.48 -9.67
CA LEU A 112 5.82 -1.69 -9.83
C LEU A 112 7.34 -1.42 -9.69
N LYS A 113 7.90 -0.53 -10.52
CA LYS A 113 9.35 -0.28 -10.54
C LYS A 113 9.84 0.33 -9.23
N GLY A 114 9.17 1.37 -8.75
CA GLY A 114 9.52 2.03 -7.49
C GLY A 114 9.47 1.10 -6.28
N PRO A 115 8.38 0.34 -6.07
CA PRO A 115 8.33 -0.74 -5.09
C PRO A 115 9.50 -1.71 -5.11
N PHE A 116 9.87 -2.20 -6.31
CA PHE A 116 11.00 -3.12 -6.47
C PHE A 116 12.31 -2.49 -5.98
N PHE A 117 12.63 -1.28 -6.46
CA PHE A 117 13.88 -0.60 -6.07
C PHE A 117 13.87 -0.06 -4.64
N LEU A 118 12.69 0.26 -4.09
CA LEU A 118 12.55 0.57 -2.67
C LEU A 118 12.95 -0.63 -1.81
N LEU A 119 12.38 -1.81 -2.07
CA LEU A 119 12.69 -3.02 -1.30
C LEU A 119 14.15 -3.42 -1.45
N GLN A 120 14.74 -3.29 -2.65
CA GLN A 120 16.16 -3.52 -2.86
C GLN A 120 17.02 -2.57 -2.01
N ALA A 121 16.68 -1.29 -1.96
CA ALA A 121 17.41 -0.30 -1.16
C ALA A 121 17.24 -0.50 0.36
N LEU A 122 16.07 -0.99 0.80
CA LEU A 122 15.78 -1.25 2.20
C LEU A 122 16.36 -2.58 2.72
N LEU A 123 16.76 -3.50 1.84
CA LEU A 123 17.20 -4.85 2.24
C LEU A 123 18.25 -4.86 3.35
N PRO A 124 19.29 -3.98 3.35
CA PRO A 124 20.26 -3.95 4.44
C PRO A 124 19.71 -3.47 5.78
N LEU A 125 18.56 -2.79 5.76
CA LEU A 125 17.91 -2.24 6.96
C LEU A 125 16.82 -3.15 7.52
N LEU A 126 16.35 -4.14 6.75
CA LEU A 126 15.29 -5.03 7.19
C LEU A 126 15.76 -5.92 8.34
N ALA A 127 14.92 -5.98 9.38
CA ALA A 127 15.13 -6.84 10.54
C ALA A 127 15.09 -8.34 10.18
N ASN A 128 15.56 -9.17 11.07
CA ASN A 128 15.34 -10.63 11.04
C ASN A 128 14.69 -11.06 12.38
N PRO A 129 13.38 -11.37 12.41
CA PRO A 129 12.44 -11.41 11.29
C PRO A 129 11.89 -10.03 10.87
N ALA A 130 11.43 -9.92 9.60
CA ALA A 130 10.69 -8.77 9.11
C ALA A 130 9.47 -9.18 8.26
N SER A 131 8.52 -8.25 8.10
CA SER A 131 7.33 -8.43 7.26
C SER A 131 7.22 -7.33 6.20
N VAL A 132 7.13 -7.72 4.93
CA VAL A 132 6.86 -6.85 3.78
C VAL A 132 5.45 -7.14 3.27
N ILE A 133 4.66 -6.08 3.11
CA ILE A 133 3.29 -6.15 2.61
C ILE A 133 3.21 -5.32 1.33
N LEU A 134 2.76 -5.94 0.24
CA LEU A 134 2.58 -5.30 -1.07
C LEU A 134 1.10 -5.04 -1.31
N CYS A 135 0.71 -3.76 -1.47
CA CYS A 135 -0.67 -3.38 -1.74
C CYS A 135 -1.03 -3.68 -3.21
N GLY A 136 -1.63 -4.85 -3.42
CA GLY A 136 -2.21 -5.28 -4.68
C GLY A 136 -3.51 -4.56 -5.02
N SER A 137 -4.39 -5.26 -5.70
CA SER A 137 -5.78 -4.85 -5.97
C SER A 137 -6.58 -6.05 -6.49
N VAL A 138 -7.87 -6.09 -6.20
CA VAL A 138 -8.79 -7.05 -6.84
C VAL A 138 -8.77 -6.93 -8.37
N SER A 139 -8.44 -5.76 -8.92
CA SER A 139 -8.30 -5.53 -10.37
C SER A 139 -7.26 -6.43 -11.04
N ALA A 140 -6.34 -7.03 -10.28
CA ALA A 140 -5.39 -8.02 -10.82
C ALA A 140 -6.05 -9.36 -11.15
N HIS A 141 -7.30 -9.60 -10.71
CA HIS A 141 -8.00 -10.88 -10.79
C HIS A 141 -9.30 -10.83 -11.61
N ILE A 142 -9.82 -9.62 -11.85
CA ILE A 142 -11.10 -9.44 -12.59
C ILE A 142 -10.88 -8.63 -13.86
N GLY A 143 -11.73 -8.87 -14.88
CA GLY A 143 -11.74 -8.10 -16.13
C GLY A 143 -12.50 -6.78 -15.97
N LEU A 144 -11.91 -5.79 -15.31
CA LEU A 144 -12.51 -4.47 -15.13
C LEU A 144 -12.20 -3.56 -16.33
N PRO A 145 -13.20 -3.05 -17.07
CA PRO A 145 -12.98 -2.08 -18.15
C PRO A 145 -12.15 -0.88 -17.70
N THR A 146 -11.39 -0.29 -18.61
CA THR A 146 -10.49 0.87 -18.39
C THR A 146 -9.29 0.62 -17.46
N SER A 147 -9.17 -0.57 -16.86
CA SER A 147 -8.15 -0.90 -15.86
C SER A 147 -6.90 -1.60 -16.41
N SER A 148 -6.72 -1.74 -17.73
CA SER A 148 -5.70 -2.59 -18.33
C SER A 148 -4.28 -2.35 -17.78
N ALA A 149 -3.79 -1.11 -17.78
CA ALA A 149 -2.46 -0.77 -17.28
C ALA A 149 -2.39 -0.92 -15.74
N TYR A 150 -3.42 -0.44 -15.03
CA TYR A 150 -3.48 -0.55 -13.57
C TYR A 150 -3.46 -2.02 -13.12
N ALA A 151 -4.33 -2.85 -13.70
CA ALA A 151 -4.41 -4.28 -13.40
C ALA A 151 -3.09 -5.00 -13.67
N ALA A 152 -2.44 -4.72 -14.82
CA ALA A 152 -1.13 -5.26 -15.16
C ALA A 152 -0.06 -4.88 -14.12
N SER A 153 -0.03 -3.62 -13.67
CA SER A 153 0.91 -3.16 -12.65
C SER A 153 0.70 -3.88 -11.31
N LYS A 154 -0.56 -4.08 -10.90
CA LYS A 154 -0.89 -4.76 -9.64
C LYS A 154 -0.68 -6.27 -9.72
N ALA A 155 -0.93 -6.90 -10.85
CA ALA A 155 -0.58 -8.30 -11.09
C ALA A 155 0.93 -8.53 -11.03
N GLY A 156 1.74 -7.64 -11.63
CA GLY A 156 3.19 -7.64 -11.52
C GLY A 156 3.67 -7.50 -10.08
N LEU A 157 3.10 -6.57 -9.32
CA LEU A 157 3.43 -6.37 -7.91
C LEU A 157 3.11 -7.62 -7.06
N LEU A 158 1.95 -8.26 -7.28
CA LEU A 158 1.57 -9.50 -6.59
C LEU A 158 2.44 -10.69 -6.98
N SER A 159 2.97 -10.71 -8.21
CA SER A 159 3.98 -11.70 -8.59
C SER A 159 5.25 -11.55 -7.76
N LEU A 160 5.68 -10.31 -7.46
CA LEU A 160 6.81 -10.05 -6.57
C LEU A 160 6.59 -10.57 -5.15
N ALA A 161 5.36 -10.60 -4.64
CA ALA A 161 5.09 -11.16 -3.31
C ALA A 161 5.53 -12.62 -3.20
N ARG A 162 5.32 -13.42 -4.24
CA ARG A 162 5.73 -14.82 -4.29
C ARG A 162 7.24 -14.98 -4.49
N THR A 163 7.80 -14.29 -5.48
CA THR A 163 9.21 -14.44 -5.84
C THR A 163 10.13 -13.89 -4.76
N LEU A 164 9.85 -12.69 -4.24
CA LEU A 164 10.63 -12.10 -3.15
C LEU A 164 10.46 -12.86 -1.84
N SER A 165 9.30 -13.48 -1.58
CA SER A 165 9.14 -14.33 -0.41
C SER A 165 10.10 -15.52 -0.43
N ALA A 166 10.33 -16.12 -1.61
CA ALA A 166 11.28 -17.20 -1.77
C ALA A 166 12.75 -16.71 -1.68
N GLU A 167 13.05 -15.59 -2.32
CA GLU A 167 14.41 -15.04 -2.36
C GLU A 167 14.87 -14.49 -0.99
N LEU A 168 13.93 -13.89 -0.21
CA LEU A 168 14.24 -13.24 1.06
C LEU A 168 14.02 -14.14 2.28
N LEU A 169 13.51 -15.35 2.10
CA LEU A 169 13.35 -16.32 3.19
C LEU A 169 14.64 -16.60 3.98
N PRO A 170 15.83 -16.73 3.35
CA PRO A 170 17.09 -16.92 4.09
C PRO A 170 17.44 -15.76 5.04
N TYR A 171 16.85 -14.58 4.82
CA TYR A 171 17.01 -13.39 5.68
C TYR A 171 15.92 -13.27 6.75
N GLY A 172 15.02 -14.26 6.85
CA GLY A 172 13.89 -14.22 7.80
C GLY A 172 12.78 -13.23 7.41
N ILE A 173 12.72 -12.80 6.15
CA ILE A 173 11.79 -11.79 5.67
C ILE A 173 10.59 -12.48 4.99
N ARG A 174 9.38 -12.19 5.47
CA ARG A 174 8.13 -12.62 4.85
C ARG A 174 7.63 -11.52 3.89
N VAL A 175 7.22 -11.90 2.69
CA VAL A 175 6.62 -10.97 1.72
C VAL A 175 5.23 -11.50 1.35
N ASN A 176 4.19 -10.66 1.54
CA ASN A 176 2.82 -11.03 1.25
C ASN A 176 2.09 -9.90 0.50
N GLY A 177 1.06 -10.24 -0.25
CA GLY A 177 0.14 -9.32 -0.89
C GLY A 177 -1.06 -9.01 0.01
N LEU A 178 -1.51 -7.77 -0.02
CA LEU A 178 -2.81 -7.33 0.50
C LEU A 178 -3.57 -6.67 -0.64
N SER A 179 -4.69 -7.26 -1.06
CA SER A 179 -5.46 -6.78 -2.21
C SER A 179 -6.82 -6.22 -1.78
N PRO A 180 -6.96 -4.90 -1.80
CA PRO A 180 -8.23 -4.25 -1.59
C PRO A 180 -9.21 -4.50 -2.74
N GLY A 181 -10.49 -4.64 -2.41
CA GLY A 181 -11.59 -4.33 -3.31
C GLY A 181 -11.90 -2.82 -3.32
N PRO A 182 -13.11 -2.42 -3.73
CA PRO A 182 -13.55 -1.05 -3.63
C PRO A 182 -13.58 -0.56 -2.18
N VAL A 183 -12.77 0.46 -1.87
CA VAL A 183 -12.64 1.06 -0.54
C VAL A 183 -12.96 2.55 -0.60
N ARG A 184 -13.80 3.02 0.32
CA ARG A 184 -14.11 4.45 0.43
C ARG A 184 -12.91 5.21 0.98
N THR A 185 -12.20 5.90 0.11
CA THR A 185 -11.05 6.73 0.46
C THR A 185 -11.25 8.17 -0.05
N PRO A 186 -10.51 9.15 0.48
CA PRO A 186 -10.54 10.52 -0.04
C PRO A 186 -10.15 10.67 -1.52
N ALA A 187 -9.65 9.63 -2.15
CA ALA A 187 -9.37 9.62 -3.59
C ALA A 187 -10.65 9.76 -4.42
N LEU A 188 -11.79 9.23 -3.96
CA LEU A 188 -13.09 9.38 -4.62
C LEU A 188 -13.57 10.84 -4.61
N ASP A 189 -13.34 11.56 -3.53
CA ASP A 189 -13.77 12.95 -3.39
C ASP A 189 -12.95 13.90 -4.29
N LYS A 190 -11.75 13.46 -4.73
CA LYS A 190 -10.86 14.21 -5.62
C LYS A 190 -11.17 14.05 -7.12
N LEU A 191 -12.17 13.26 -7.48
CA LEU A 191 -12.55 13.05 -8.89
C LEU A 191 -13.21 14.28 -9.52
N GLY A 192 -13.54 15.32 -8.74
CA GLY A 192 -14.16 16.56 -9.24
C GLY A 192 -15.58 16.36 -9.77
N LEU A 193 -16.23 15.27 -9.39
CA LEU A 193 -17.60 14.96 -9.80
C LEU A 193 -18.61 15.81 -9.02
N SER A 194 -19.80 16.05 -9.63
CA SER A 194 -20.93 16.60 -8.89
C SER A 194 -21.37 15.62 -7.78
N ALA A 195 -22.08 16.13 -6.77
CA ALA A 195 -22.58 15.28 -5.67
C ALA A 195 -23.46 14.12 -6.19
N GLN A 196 -24.28 14.37 -7.21
CA GLN A 196 -25.11 13.33 -7.83
C GLN A 196 -24.24 12.28 -8.54
N ALA A 197 -23.31 12.70 -9.40
CA ALA A 197 -22.43 11.79 -10.13
C ALA A 197 -21.54 10.96 -9.19
N LEU A 198 -21.10 11.54 -8.05
CA LEU A 198 -20.37 10.80 -7.04
C LEU A 198 -21.25 9.75 -6.34
N SER A 199 -22.52 10.10 -6.05
CA SER A 199 -23.49 9.15 -5.48
C SER A 199 -23.79 8.00 -6.43
N ASP A 200 -24.00 8.29 -7.72
CA ASP A 200 -24.28 7.30 -8.73
C ASP A 200 -23.08 6.34 -8.90
N LEU A 201 -21.86 6.89 -8.94
CA LEU A 201 -20.62 6.10 -9.00
C LEU A 201 -20.46 5.21 -7.74
N GLN A 202 -20.76 5.73 -6.56
CA GLN A 202 -20.69 4.94 -5.33
C GLN A 202 -21.69 3.80 -5.32
N GLU A 203 -22.90 4.02 -5.85
CA GLU A 203 -23.94 2.99 -5.97
C GLU A 203 -23.55 1.93 -7.02
N GLU A 204 -23.00 2.35 -8.15
CA GLU A 204 -22.47 1.44 -9.17
C GLU A 204 -21.35 0.55 -8.57
N ILE A 205 -20.40 1.15 -7.85
CA ILE A 205 -19.32 0.41 -7.19
C ILE A 205 -19.86 -0.57 -6.15
N LYS A 206 -20.87 -0.20 -5.36
CA LYS A 206 -21.51 -1.10 -4.39
C LYS A 206 -22.12 -2.32 -5.07
N ASN A 207 -22.73 -2.14 -6.24
CA ASN A 207 -23.35 -3.24 -6.99
C ASN A 207 -22.32 -4.25 -7.52
N LEU A 208 -21.05 -3.85 -7.61
CA LEU A 208 -19.93 -4.76 -7.95
C LEU A 208 -19.44 -5.57 -6.74
N VAL A 209 -19.82 -5.19 -5.52
CA VAL A 209 -19.35 -5.83 -4.30
C VAL A 209 -20.43 -6.76 -3.74
N PRO A 210 -20.22 -8.09 -3.69
CA PRO A 210 -21.20 -9.04 -3.18
C PRO A 210 -21.68 -8.72 -1.75
N LEU A 211 -20.82 -8.13 -0.91
CA LEU A 211 -21.18 -7.70 0.44
C LEU A 211 -22.14 -6.49 0.45
N GLY A 212 -22.46 -5.88 -0.71
CA GLY A 212 -23.40 -4.76 -0.84
C GLY A 212 -22.89 -3.42 -0.30
N ARG A 213 -21.61 -3.27 -0.03
CA ARG A 213 -21.00 -2.02 0.43
C ARG A 213 -19.52 -1.94 0.05
N MET A 214 -19.01 -0.74 -0.02
CA MET A 214 -17.57 -0.50 -0.07
C MET A 214 -16.92 -0.86 1.27
N GLY A 215 -15.66 -1.28 1.21
CA GLY A 215 -14.81 -1.40 2.39
C GLY A 215 -14.41 -0.04 2.97
N THR A 216 -13.87 -0.07 4.18
CA THR A 216 -13.31 1.09 4.88
C THR A 216 -11.78 0.99 4.94
N PRO A 217 -11.05 2.13 5.03
CA PRO A 217 -9.61 2.10 5.27
C PRO A 217 -9.22 1.30 6.51
N GLN A 218 -10.06 1.31 7.54
CA GLN A 218 -9.80 0.57 8.79
C GLN A 218 -9.86 -0.96 8.60
N GLU A 219 -10.75 -1.47 7.74
CA GLU A 219 -10.80 -2.90 7.44
C GLU A 219 -9.49 -3.37 6.76
N LEU A 220 -8.93 -2.55 5.89
CA LEU A 220 -7.62 -2.82 5.27
C LEU A 220 -6.47 -2.67 6.27
N ALA A 221 -6.53 -1.69 7.15
CA ALA A 221 -5.53 -1.50 8.21
C ALA A 221 -5.47 -2.70 9.18
N ASN A 222 -6.62 -3.28 9.52
CA ASN A 222 -6.68 -4.48 10.36
C ASN A 222 -6.03 -5.70 9.68
N ALA A 223 -6.25 -5.88 8.37
CA ALA A 223 -5.61 -6.93 7.60
C ALA A 223 -4.09 -6.70 7.45
N ALA A 224 -3.67 -5.45 7.21
CA ALA A 224 -2.27 -5.07 7.20
C ALA A 224 -1.60 -5.34 8.56
N LEU A 225 -2.27 -5.04 9.67
CA LEU A 225 -1.78 -5.33 11.01
C LEU A 225 -1.60 -6.83 11.26
N TYR A 226 -2.53 -7.67 10.82
CA TYR A 226 -2.36 -9.12 10.85
C TYR A 226 -1.11 -9.57 10.11
N LEU A 227 -0.91 -9.10 8.86
CA LEU A 227 0.25 -9.46 8.06
C LEU A 227 1.56 -8.88 8.61
N ALA A 228 1.52 -7.75 9.31
CA ALA A 228 2.68 -7.12 9.95
C ALA A 228 3.13 -7.82 11.22
N SER A 229 2.19 -8.43 11.95
CA SER A 229 2.42 -9.03 13.26
C SER A 229 2.94 -10.47 13.21
N ASP A 230 3.37 -10.98 14.35
CA ASP A 230 3.82 -12.37 14.51
C ASP A 230 2.67 -13.39 14.38
N GLU A 231 1.41 -12.94 14.43
CA GLU A 231 0.23 -13.77 14.17
C GLU A 231 0.22 -14.38 12.77
N SER A 232 0.92 -13.75 11.81
CA SER A 232 1.09 -14.23 10.43
C SER A 232 2.47 -14.86 10.17
N SER A 233 3.17 -15.32 11.21
CA SER A 233 4.53 -15.87 11.08
C SER A 233 4.63 -17.08 10.14
N TYR A 234 3.54 -17.80 9.89
CA TYR A 234 3.48 -18.94 8.96
C TYR A 234 2.87 -18.57 7.59
N VAL A 235 2.71 -17.26 7.28
CA VAL A 235 2.13 -16.75 6.03
C VAL A 235 3.24 -16.16 5.16
N LEU A 236 3.54 -16.81 4.03
CA LEU A 236 4.57 -16.43 3.09
C LEU A 236 4.07 -16.50 1.65
N GLY A 237 4.42 -15.53 0.82
CA GLY A 237 4.09 -15.49 -0.59
C GLY A 237 2.60 -15.51 -0.91
N SER A 238 1.77 -15.28 0.10
CA SER A 238 0.32 -15.33 0.01
C SER A 238 -0.27 -13.97 -0.36
N GLU A 239 -1.48 -14.00 -0.86
CA GLU A 239 -2.29 -12.80 -1.07
C GLU A 239 -3.54 -12.87 -0.19
N LEU A 240 -3.72 -11.86 0.66
CA LEU A 240 -4.94 -11.66 1.43
C LEU A 240 -5.84 -10.65 0.70
N ARG A 241 -6.95 -11.12 0.15
CA ARG A 241 -7.97 -10.26 -0.46
C ARG A 241 -8.95 -9.77 0.59
N VAL A 242 -9.13 -8.43 0.65
CA VAL A 242 -10.08 -7.73 1.53
C VAL A 242 -10.97 -6.89 0.62
N ASP A 243 -11.92 -7.54 -0.03
CA ASP A 243 -12.61 -7.05 -1.20
C ASP A 243 -14.15 -7.22 -1.18
N GLY A 244 -14.70 -7.68 -0.08
CA GLY A 244 -16.14 -7.91 0.05
C GLY A 244 -16.69 -9.00 -0.89
N GLY A 245 -15.83 -9.88 -1.39
CA GLY A 245 -16.18 -10.97 -2.32
C GLY A 245 -16.01 -10.62 -3.80
N THR A 246 -15.59 -9.38 -4.15
CA THR A 246 -15.53 -8.89 -5.54
C THR A 246 -14.69 -9.77 -6.46
N GLY A 247 -13.63 -10.38 -5.97
CA GLY A 247 -12.74 -11.21 -6.78
C GLY A 247 -13.06 -12.71 -6.76
N ASN A 248 -14.08 -13.15 -6.03
CA ASN A 248 -14.35 -14.57 -5.81
C ASN A 248 -15.80 -15.03 -6.06
N LEU A 249 -16.77 -14.11 -6.04
CA LEU A 249 -18.19 -14.41 -6.11
C LEU A 249 -18.87 -13.80 -7.33
#